data_d87e8c5a74d3d2c4fc25b8746b715b37
#
_entry.id   d87e8c5a74d3d2c4fc25b8746b715b37
#
_cell.length_a   1.000
_cell.length_b   1.000
_cell.length_c   1.000
_cell.angle_alpha   90.00
_cell.angle_beta   90.00
_cell.angle_gamma   90.00
#
_symmetry.space_group_name_H-M   'P 1'
#
loop_
_entity.id
_entity.type
_entity.pdbx_description
1 polymer ?
#
loop_
_entity_poly.entity_id
_entity_poly.type
_entity_poly.pdbx_seq_one_letter_code
_entity_poly.pdbx_strand_id
1 'polypeptide(L)'
;MIELGVNIDHVATVRQARRTYEPDPVWAAVEAHLGGADGITCHLREDRRHIQDEDVRRLRELTHIRLNLEMAATEEMVDIACRIKPEMAMLVPEGRAEITTEGGLDIAAQERRAAEVVKRLKGAGIVVSVFIDADLRQVEAAKRVGAAVCEIHTGPYAHAFHSRGRDAESPAVVAELKKIQAAGDAIRAAGMRFNAGHAINYFNVEPVAALPGLRELHIGHAIVSRAVFVGMREAVREMKQLMVRAAR
;
A
#
# COMPACT_ATOMS: atom_id res chain seq x y z
N MET A 1 -8.34 16.23 -0.33
CA MET A 1 -8.76 15.32 0.78
C MET A 1 -7.88 14.09 0.69
N ILE A 2 -7.38 13.59 1.83
CA ILE A 2 -6.56 12.37 1.86
C ILE A 2 -7.38 11.14 1.48
N GLU A 3 -6.81 10.25 0.68
CA GLU A 3 -7.44 9.02 0.20
C GLU A 3 -7.00 7.80 1.02
N LEU A 4 -7.88 6.81 1.14
CA LEU A 4 -7.64 5.54 1.83
C LEU A 4 -7.73 4.38 0.83
N GLY A 5 -6.61 3.73 0.56
CA GLY A 5 -6.54 2.42 -0.07
C GLY A 5 -6.59 1.33 1.01
N VAL A 6 -7.59 0.48 0.95
CA VAL A 6 -7.75 -0.62 1.93
C VAL A 6 -7.12 -1.89 1.36
N ASN A 7 -6.04 -2.36 2.00
CA ASN A 7 -5.47 -3.66 1.66
C ASN A 7 -6.29 -4.79 2.30
N ILE A 8 -6.75 -5.73 1.49
CA ILE A 8 -7.65 -6.82 1.88
C ILE A 8 -6.97 -8.20 1.97
N ASP A 9 -5.64 -8.27 1.88
CA ASP A 9 -4.90 -9.53 1.84
C ASP A 9 -5.20 -10.44 3.02
N HIS A 10 -5.34 -9.84 4.23
CA HIS A 10 -5.56 -10.64 5.43
C HIS A 10 -6.99 -11.21 5.52
N VAL A 11 -7.95 -10.72 4.75
CA VAL A 11 -9.23 -11.40 4.56
C VAL A 11 -8.99 -12.74 3.84
N ALA A 12 -8.18 -12.71 2.78
CA ALA A 12 -7.77 -13.92 2.08
C ALA A 12 -6.90 -14.83 2.96
N THR A 13 -6.05 -14.28 3.84
CA THR A 13 -5.28 -15.06 4.82
C THR A 13 -6.19 -15.90 5.71
N VAL A 14 -7.28 -15.32 6.23
CA VAL A 14 -8.26 -16.05 7.04
C VAL A 14 -8.91 -17.18 6.23
N ARG A 15 -9.31 -16.92 4.98
CA ARG A 15 -9.83 -17.95 4.07
C ARG A 15 -8.81 -19.08 3.87
N GLN A 16 -7.56 -18.74 3.62
CA GLN A 16 -6.50 -19.71 3.33
C GLN A 16 -6.08 -20.53 4.55
N ALA A 17 -6.33 -20.06 5.77
CA ALA A 17 -6.12 -20.85 6.98
C ALA A 17 -6.93 -22.16 6.98
N ARG A 18 -8.07 -22.20 6.26
CA ARG A 18 -8.93 -23.37 6.09
C ARG A 18 -9.02 -23.85 4.64
N ARG A 19 -8.40 -23.15 3.67
CA ARG A 19 -8.49 -23.40 2.22
C ARG A 19 -9.94 -23.57 1.76
N THR A 20 -10.80 -22.65 2.17
CA THR A 20 -12.24 -22.63 1.89
C THR A 20 -12.61 -21.46 0.97
N TYR A 21 -13.91 -21.15 0.83
CA TYR A 21 -14.43 -20.07 -0.02
C TYR A 21 -14.68 -18.77 0.75
N GLU A 22 -14.63 -18.79 2.08
CA GLU A 22 -14.90 -17.63 2.93
C GLU A 22 -13.83 -17.41 4.00
N PRO A 23 -13.64 -16.15 4.46
CA PRO A 23 -14.28 -14.93 3.94
C PRO A 23 -13.81 -14.58 2.53
N ASP A 24 -14.73 -14.08 1.68
CA ASP A 24 -14.44 -13.71 0.30
C ASP A 24 -13.82 -12.29 0.24
N PRO A 25 -12.58 -12.11 -0.31
CA PRO A 25 -11.96 -10.79 -0.44
C PRO A 25 -12.76 -9.81 -1.31
N VAL A 26 -13.52 -10.30 -2.28
CA VAL A 26 -14.36 -9.45 -3.15
C VAL A 26 -15.50 -8.84 -2.36
N TRP A 27 -16.14 -9.60 -1.47
CA TRP A 27 -17.15 -9.05 -0.55
C TRP A 27 -16.52 -8.04 0.42
N ALA A 28 -15.32 -8.33 0.91
CA ALA A 28 -14.60 -7.40 1.77
C ALA A 28 -14.30 -6.07 1.06
N ALA A 29 -13.95 -6.10 -0.23
CA ALA A 29 -13.74 -4.92 -1.06
C ALA A 29 -15.01 -4.05 -1.16
N VAL A 30 -16.17 -4.67 -1.37
CA VAL A 30 -17.46 -3.96 -1.41
C VAL A 30 -17.76 -3.33 -0.04
N GLU A 31 -17.60 -4.07 1.05
CA GLU A 31 -17.81 -3.54 2.40
C GLU A 31 -16.83 -2.40 2.73
N ALA A 32 -15.57 -2.51 2.31
CA ALA A 32 -14.58 -1.45 2.48
C ALA A 32 -14.99 -0.18 1.70
N HIS A 33 -15.42 -0.32 0.45
CA HIS A 33 -15.92 0.80 -0.35
C HIS A 33 -17.13 1.48 0.32
N LEU A 34 -18.10 0.72 0.78
CA LEU A 34 -19.25 1.25 1.52
C LEU A 34 -18.87 1.88 2.87
N GLY A 35 -17.73 1.53 3.43
CA GLY A 35 -17.12 2.15 4.60
C GLY A 35 -16.40 3.47 4.32
N GLY A 36 -16.17 3.81 3.04
CA GLY A 36 -15.51 5.05 2.62
C GLY A 36 -14.08 4.87 2.12
N ALA A 37 -13.66 3.65 1.76
CA ALA A 37 -12.43 3.43 1.03
C ALA A 37 -12.49 4.08 -0.36
N ASP A 38 -11.39 4.74 -0.77
CA ASP A 38 -11.25 5.35 -2.08
C ASP A 38 -10.70 4.36 -3.12
N GLY A 39 -10.06 3.29 -2.66
CA GLY A 39 -9.52 2.22 -3.47
C GLY A 39 -9.29 0.95 -2.65
N ILE A 40 -9.07 -0.14 -3.36
CA ILE A 40 -8.72 -1.43 -2.78
C ILE A 40 -7.30 -1.77 -3.20
N THR A 41 -6.51 -2.27 -2.25
CA THR A 41 -5.18 -2.81 -2.49
C THR A 41 -5.22 -4.31 -2.23
N CYS A 42 -4.60 -5.09 -3.10
CA CYS A 42 -4.32 -6.49 -2.87
C CYS A 42 -2.94 -6.87 -3.39
N HIS A 43 -2.27 -7.77 -2.71
CA HIS A 43 -0.96 -8.28 -3.09
C HIS A 43 -1.08 -9.70 -3.66
N LEU A 44 -0.89 -9.84 -4.97
CA LEU A 44 -0.75 -11.15 -5.58
C LEU A 44 0.71 -11.61 -5.48
N ARG A 45 1.02 -12.34 -4.40
CA ARG A 45 2.36 -12.89 -4.20
C ARG A 45 2.65 -14.04 -5.15
N GLU A 46 3.94 -14.24 -5.50
CA GLU A 46 4.38 -15.37 -6.32
C GLU A 46 3.99 -16.73 -5.71
N ASP A 47 3.97 -16.85 -4.38
CA ASP A 47 3.61 -18.09 -3.67
C ASP A 47 2.10 -18.26 -3.41
N ARG A 48 1.28 -17.27 -3.78
CA ARG A 48 -0.20 -17.32 -3.63
C ARG A 48 -0.66 -17.68 -2.22
N ARG A 49 0.08 -17.29 -1.17
CA ARG A 49 -0.25 -17.67 0.22
C ARG A 49 -1.58 -17.12 0.73
N HIS A 50 -2.11 -16.07 0.13
CA HIS A 50 -3.41 -15.45 0.47
C HIS A 50 -4.26 -15.14 -0.78
N ILE A 51 -4.08 -13.98 -1.42
CA ILE A 51 -4.79 -13.61 -2.65
C ILE A 51 -4.46 -14.61 -3.77
N GLN A 52 -5.47 -15.00 -4.52
CA GLN A 52 -5.39 -15.89 -5.66
C GLN A 52 -5.63 -15.13 -6.97
N ASP A 53 -5.20 -15.69 -8.10
CA ASP A 53 -5.39 -15.07 -9.42
C ASP A 53 -6.87 -14.76 -9.71
N GLU A 54 -7.78 -15.65 -9.29
CA GLU A 54 -9.22 -15.46 -9.44
C GLU A 54 -9.75 -14.30 -8.60
N ASP A 55 -9.20 -14.06 -7.41
CA ASP A 55 -9.59 -12.91 -6.59
C ASP A 55 -9.27 -11.61 -7.34
N VAL A 56 -8.06 -11.49 -7.89
CA VAL A 56 -7.63 -10.30 -8.62
C VAL A 56 -8.51 -10.05 -9.84
N ARG A 57 -8.85 -11.12 -10.60
CA ARG A 57 -9.76 -11.04 -11.75
C ARG A 57 -11.12 -10.50 -11.33
N ARG A 58 -11.73 -11.06 -10.26
CA ARG A 58 -13.05 -10.65 -9.75
C ARG A 58 -13.03 -9.23 -9.16
N LEU A 59 -11.96 -8.86 -8.45
CA LEU A 59 -11.79 -7.50 -7.93
C LEU A 59 -11.74 -6.47 -9.07
N ARG A 60 -11.08 -6.79 -10.19
CA ARG A 60 -11.01 -5.90 -11.35
C ARG A 60 -12.37 -5.67 -12.01
N GLU A 61 -13.31 -6.61 -11.87
CA GLU A 61 -14.68 -6.47 -12.37
C GLU A 61 -15.55 -5.48 -11.56
N LEU A 62 -15.10 -5.06 -10.36
CA LEU A 62 -15.76 -4.04 -9.55
C LEU A 62 -15.46 -2.63 -10.12
N THR A 63 -16.16 -2.26 -11.18
CA THR A 63 -15.87 -1.10 -12.03
C THR A 63 -15.88 0.27 -11.34
N HIS A 64 -16.44 0.37 -10.15
CA HIS A 64 -16.50 1.62 -9.38
C HIS A 64 -15.47 1.71 -8.26
N ILE A 65 -14.63 0.69 -8.10
CA ILE A 65 -13.62 0.63 -7.04
C ILE A 65 -12.25 0.56 -7.71
N ARG A 66 -11.39 1.52 -7.41
CA ARG A 66 -10.00 1.52 -7.92
C ARG A 66 -9.25 0.32 -7.33
N LEU A 67 -8.55 -0.42 -8.19
CA LEU A 67 -7.69 -1.53 -7.78
C LEU A 67 -6.22 -1.12 -7.87
N ASN A 68 -5.51 -1.23 -6.75
CA ASN A 68 -4.06 -1.21 -6.67
C ASN A 68 -3.56 -2.65 -6.50
N LEU A 69 -2.80 -3.16 -7.47
CA LEU A 69 -2.21 -4.49 -7.43
C LEU A 69 -0.74 -4.40 -6.96
N GLU A 70 -0.46 -4.88 -5.76
CA GLU A 70 0.91 -5.08 -5.29
C GLU A 70 1.49 -6.36 -5.89
N MET A 71 2.73 -6.28 -6.37
CA MET A 71 3.35 -7.39 -7.09
C MET A 71 4.88 -7.31 -7.07
N ALA A 72 5.53 -8.47 -7.16
CA ALA A 72 6.96 -8.54 -7.47
C ALA A 72 7.23 -8.08 -8.90
N ALA A 73 8.43 -7.54 -9.14
CA ALA A 73 8.88 -7.14 -10.48
C ALA A 73 9.35 -8.34 -11.32
N THR A 74 8.55 -9.43 -11.39
CA THR A 74 8.86 -10.62 -12.20
C THR A 74 8.06 -10.64 -13.49
N GLU A 75 8.54 -11.41 -14.49
CA GLU A 75 7.86 -11.52 -15.79
C GLU A 75 6.43 -12.03 -15.64
N GLU A 76 6.21 -13.07 -14.81
CA GLU A 76 4.88 -13.63 -14.55
C GLU A 76 3.92 -12.57 -14.04
N MET A 77 4.34 -11.81 -13.00
CA MET A 77 3.49 -10.79 -12.38
C MET A 77 3.21 -9.63 -13.33
N VAL A 78 4.20 -9.22 -14.12
CA VAL A 78 4.03 -8.18 -15.15
C VAL A 78 3.03 -8.61 -16.22
N ASP A 79 3.10 -9.86 -16.67
CA ASP A 79 2.14 -10.42 -17.65
C ASP A 79 0.73 -10.48 -17.07
N ILE A 80 0.58 -10.88 -15.80
CA ILE A 80 -0.72 -10.87 -15.11
C ILE A 80 -1.26 -9.45 -15.01
N ALA A 81 -0.47 -8.49 -14.54
CA ALA A 81 -0.89 -7.10 -14.44
C ALA A 81 -1.30 -6.51 -15.79
N CYS A 82 -0.54 -6.79 -16.87
CA CYS A 82 -0.88 -6.34 -18.21
C CYS A 82 -2.19 -6.94 -18.76
N ARG A 83 -2.57 -8.15 -18.34
CA ARG A 83 -3.88 -8.76 -18.69
C ARG A 83 -5.02 -8.19 -17.87
N ILE A 84 -4.82 -8.04 -16.56
CA ILE A 84 -5.84 -7.56 -15.61
C ILE A 84 -6.10 -6.06 -15.80
N LYS A 85 -5.04 -5.28 -16.06
CA LYS A 85 -5.07 -3.81 -16.20
C LYS A 85 -5.70 -3.14 -14.97
N PRO A 86 -5.13 -3.32 -13.75
CA PRO A 86 -5.56 -2.55 -12.60
C PRO A 86 -5.31 -1.05 -12.85
N GLU A 87 -5.99 -0.18 -12.11
CA GLU A 87 -5.77 1.26 -12.17
C GLU A 87 -4.33 1.63 -11.77
N MET A 88 -3.79 0.88 -10.79
CA MET A 88 -2.40 1.05 -10.34
C MET A 88 -1.76 -0.33 -10.10
N ALA A 89 -0.49 -0.46 -10.42
CA ALA A 89 0.35 -1.57 -10.01
C ALA A 89 1.51 -1.04 -9.17
N MET A 90 1.72 -1.62 -8.00
CA MET A 90 2.78 -1.23 -7.08
C MET A 90 3.85 -2.32 -7.02
N LEU A 91 5.07 -1.94 -7.35
CA LEU A 91 6.22 -2.82 -7.24
C LEU A 91 6.69 -2.88 -5.79
N VAL A 92 6.68 -4.10 -5.22
CA VAL A 92 7.09 -4.37 -3.83
C VAL A 92 8.20 -5.42 -3.79
N PRO A 93 9.04 -5.44 -2.74
CA PRO A 93 9.96 -6.55 -2.54
C PRO A 93 9.18 -7.81 -2.17
N GLU A 94 9.64 -8.96 -2.66
CA GLU A 94 9.15 -10.28 -2.22
C GLU A 94 10.30 -11.20 -1.88
N GLY A 95 10.32 -11.69 -0.62
CA GLY A 95 11.16 -12.76 -0.16
C GLY A 95 10.31 -13.97 0.24
N ARG A 96 10.68 -15.19 -0.18
CA ARG A 96 9.91 -16.41 0.15
C ARG A 96 9.82 -16.68 1.65
N ALA A 97 10.83 -16.25 2.42
CA ALA A 97 10.92 -16.45 3.87
C ALA A 97 10.28 -15.30 4.68
N GLU A 98 9.93 -14.17 4.05
CA GLU A 98 9.37 -13.01 4.75
C GLU A 98 7.92 -13.27 5.19
N ILE A 99 7.66 -13.03 6.47
CA ILE A 99 6.30 -13.08 7.05
C ILE A 99 5.57 -11.78 6.70
N THR A 100 6.30 -10.66 6.73
CA THR A 100 5.82 -9.32 6.36
C THR A 100 6.93 -8.58 5.61
N THR A 101 6.59 -7.50 4.93
CA THR A 101 7.55 -6.65 4.23
C THR A 101 8.47 -5.97 5.26
N GLU A 102 9.75 -6.26 5.22
CA GLU A 102 10.73 -5.74 6.20
C GLU A 102 11.33 -4.38 5.78
N GLY A 103 11.16 -3.98 4.52
CA GLY A 103 11.68 -2.71 3.97
C GLY A 103 11.12 -2.40 2.60
N GLY A 104 11.47 -1.24 2.06
CA GLY A 104 11.12 -0.84 0.70
C GLY A 104 11.91 -1.58 -0.38
N LEU A 105 11.42 -1.56 -1.61
CA LEU A 105 12.12 -2.10 -2.77
C LEU A 105 13.35 -1.25 -3.07
N ASP A 106 14.53 -1.86 -3.18
CA ASP A 106 15.77 -1.16 -3.58
C ASP A 106 15.78 -0.92 -5.10
N ILE A 107 15.11 0.15 -5.51
CA ILE A 107 15.04 0.58 -6.92
C ILE A 107 16.42 1.00 -7.41
N ALA A 108 17.20 1.68 -6.58
CA ALA A 108 18.51 2.20 -6.96
C ALA A 108 19.50 1.08 -7.33
N ALA A 109 19.40 -0.09 -6.68
CA ALA A 109 20.24 -1.24 -7.01
C ALA A 109 19.79 -1.98 -8.29
N GLN A 110 18.56 -1.77 -8.79
CA GLN A 110 18.01 -2.52 -9.92
C GLN A 110 17.32 -1.64 -10.98
N GLU A 111 17.80 -0.41 -11.18
CA GLU A 111 17.17 0.60 -12.03
C GLU A 111 16.84 0.10 -13.45
N ARG A 112 17.77 -0.63 -14.09
CA ARG A 112 17.54 -1.14 -15.45
C ARG A 112 16.32 -2.05 -15.51
N ARG A 113 16.25 -3.04 -14.61
CA ARG A 113 15.12 -3.99 -14.55
C ARG A 113 13.82 -3.27 -14.19
N ALA A 114 13.87 -2.38 -13.20
CA ALA A 114 12.70 -1.59 -12.80
C ALA A 114 12.18 -0.71 -13.95
N ALA A 115 13.07 -0.07 -14.72
CA ALA A 115 12.69 0.74 -15.88
C ALA A 115 12.01 -0.08 -16.98
N GLU A 116 12.48 -1.30 -17.25
CA GLU A 116 11.86 -2.21 -18.22
C GLU A 116 10.45 -2.61 -17.78
N VAL A 117 10.26 -2.96 -16.50
CA VAL A 117 8.95 -3.31 -15.92
C VAL A 117 8.00 -2.10 -15.96
N VAL A 118 8.46 -0.93 -15.50
CA VAL A 118 7.67 0.31 -15.51
C VAL A 118 7.23 0.65 -16.93
N LYS A 119 8.12 0.54 -17.91
CA LYS A 119 7.79 0.79 -19.33
C LYS A 119 6.69 -0.14 -19.84
N ARG A 120 6.75 -1.43 -19.51
CA ARG A 120 5.73 -2.41 -19.93
C ARG A 120 4.37 -2.12 -19.31
N LEU A 121 4.32 -1.89 -17.99
CA LEU A 121 3.07 -1.58 -17.28
C LEU A 121 2.44 -0.28 -17.78
N LYS A 122 3.25 0.78 -17.96
CA LYS A 122 2.79 2.05 -18.57
C LYS A 122 2.27 1.87 -20.00
N GLY A 123 2.92 1.02 -20.80
CA GLY A 123 2.48 0.67 -22.14
C GLY A 123 1.11 -0.03 -22.16
N ALA A 124 0.75 -0.71 -21.09
CA ALA A 124 -0.57 -1.32 -20.88
C ALA A 124 -1.63 -0.33 -20.32
N GLY A 125 -1.25 0.93 -20.07
CA GLY A 125 -2.13 1.97 -19.52
C GLY A 125 -2.26 1.95 -18.00
N ILE A 126 -1.34 1.27 -17.29
CA ILE A 126 -1.36 1.12 -15.83
C ILE A 126 -0.51 2.21 -15.18
N VAL A 127 -1.03 2.85 -14.12
CA VAL A 127 -0.25 3.76 -13.28
C VAL A 127 0.73 2.93 -12.44
N VAL A 128 2.02 3.28 -12.47
CA VAL A 128 3.03 2.50 -11.73
C VAL A 128 3.43 3.24 -10.47
N SER A 129 3.29 2.54 -9.34
CA SER A 129 3.78 2.90 -8.02
C SER A 129 4.99 2.04 -7.65
N VAL A 130 5.87 2.58 -6.81
CA VAL A 130 6.97 1.83 -6.19
C VAL A 130 6.89 2.00 -4.67
N PHE A 131 7.04 0.90 -3.93
CA PHE A 131 7.09 0.89 -2.48
C PHE A 131 8.56 0.99 -2.04
N ILE A 132 8.95 2.10 -1.43
CA ILE A 132 10.35 2.43 -1.12
C ILE A 132 10.51 2.94 0.32
N ASP A 133 11.71 2.80 0.87
CA ASP A 133 12.05 3.45 2.12
C ASP A 133 12.15 4.98 1.97
N ALA A 134 12.09 5.70 3.09
CA ALA A 134 12.22 7.15 3.15
C ALA A 134 13.69 7.60 2.90
N ASP A 135 14.24 7.24 1.75
CA ASP A 135 15.60 7.52 1.29
C ASP A 135 15.56 8.30 -0.04
N LEU A 136 16.19 9.48 -0.07
CA LEU A 136 16.21 10.34 -1.24
C LEU A 136 16.84 9.70 -2.47
N ARG A 137 17.79 8.76 -2.31
CA ARG A 137 18.37 8.00 -3.41
C ARG A 137 17.32 7.11 -4.07
N GLN A 138 16.41 6.52 -3.28
CA GLN A 138 15.31 5.72 -3.80
C GLN A 138 14.29 6.58 -4.55
N VAL A 139 13.99 7.78 -4.03
CA VAL A 139 13.11 8.74 -4.70
C VAL A 139 13.66 9.16 -6.06
N GLU A 140 14.95 9.47 -6.15
CA GLU A 140 15.61 9.83 -7.41
C GLU A 140 15.63 8.65 -8.39
N ALA A 141 15.91 7.44 -7.91
CA ALA A 141 15.85 6.22 -8.73
C ALA A 141 14.43 5.97 -9.26
N ALA A 142 13.40 6.12 -8.42
CA ALA A 142 12.00 6.01 -8.81
C ALA A 142 11.63 6.99 -9.94
N LYS A 143 12.12 8.24 -9.86
CA LYS A 143 11.96 9.23 -10.94
C LYS A 143 12.64 8.76 -12.24
N ARG A 144 13.90 8.29 -12.16
CA ARG A 144 14.66 7.85 -13.35
C ARG A 144 14.02 6.65 -14.05
N VAL A 145 13.46 5.70 -13.30
CA VAL A 145 12.73 4.57 -13.89
C VAL A 145 11.33 4.94 -14.41
N GLY A 146 10.86 6.15 -14.14
CA GLY A 146 9.62 6.69 -14.66
C GLY A 146 8.37 6.27 -13.87
N ALA A 147 8.49 5.97 -12.57
CA ALA A 147 7.35 5.76 -11.68
C ALA A 147 6.46 7.02 -11.61
N ALA A 148 5.17 6.85 -11.47
CA ALA A 148 4.21 7.94 -11.32
C ALA A 148 3.87 8.21 -9.86
N VAL A 149 4.07 7.21 -9.00
CA VAL A 149 3.73 7.23 -7.58
C VAL A 149 4.89 6.62 -6.79
N CYS A 150 5.19 7.19 -5.64
CA CYS A 150 6.02 6.54 -4.63
C CYS A 150 5.19 6.37 -3.36
N GLU A 151 5.15 5.15 -2.84
CA GLU A 151 4.63 4.85 -1.51
C GLU A 151 5.80 4.69 -0.56
N ILE A 152 5.82 5.52 0.48
CA ILE A 152 6.85 5.47 1.51
C ILE A 152 6.49 4.43 2.57
N HIS A 153 7.44 3.52 2.83
CA HIS A 153 7.38 2.53 3.89
C HIS A 153 7.39 3.21 5.27
N THR A 154 6.30 3.08 6.03
CA THR A 154 6.15 3.70 7.35
C THR A 154 6.49 2.77 8.52
N GLY A 155 7.03 1.58 8.26
CA GLY A 155 7.42 0.60 9.28
C GLY A 155 8.38 1.15 10.35
N PRO A 156 9.48 1.86 10.00
CA PRO A 156 10.38 2.46 10.99
C PRO A 156 9.67 3.45 11.93
N TYR A 157 8.79 4.30 11.39
CA TYR A 157 7.93 5.19 12.19
C TYR A 157 7.03 4.41 13.15
N ALA A 158 6.34 3.39 12.65
CA ALA A 158 5.42 2.58 13.46
C ALA A 158 6.17 1.84 14.57
N HIS A 159 7.36 1.32 14.28
CA HIS A 159 8.23 0.69 15.27
C HIS A 159 8.67 1.69 16.35
N ALA A 160 9.13 2.88 15.94
CA ALA A 160 9.50 3.95 16.90
C ALA A 160 8.31 4.32 17.79
N PHE A 161 7.12 4.50 17.22
CA PHE A 161 5.91 4.84 17.94
C PHE A 161 5.55 3.78 19.00
N HIS A 162 5.54 2.50 18.65
CA HIS A 162 5.20 1.43 19.59
C HIS A 162 6.27 1.22 20.66
N SER A 163 7.55 1.28 20.29
CA SER A 163 8.67 1.10 21.25
C SER A 163 8.80 2.25 22.25
N ARG A 164 8.21 3.41 21.98
CA ARG A 164 8.19 4.60 22.85
C ARG A 164 6.85 4.81 23.56
N GLY A 165 6.09 3.73 23.80
CA GLY A 165 4.85 3.81 24.56
C GLY A 165 3.72 4.54 23.84
N ARG A 166 3.78 4.65 22.51
CA ARG A 166 2.81 5.37 21.65
C ARG A 166 2.86 6.89 21.83
N ASP A 167 4.01 7.42 22.22
CA ASP A 167 4.26 8.85 22.35
C ASP A 167 4.66 9.44 20.98
N ALA A 168 3.72 10.16 20.35
CA ALA A 168 3.94 10.81 19.05
C ALA A 168 4.93 11.97 19.11
N GLU A 169 5.17 12.56 20.29
CA GLU A 169 6.10 13.68 20.51
C GLU A 169 7.52 13.20 20.85
N SER A 170 7.70 11.89 21.04
CA SER A 170 9.02 11.31 21.27
C SER A 170 10.01 11.71 20.15
N PRO A 171 11.25 12.15 20.50
CA PRO A 171 12.24 12.55 19.51
C PRO A 171 12.50 11.49 18.41
N ALA A 172 12.43 10.21 18.76
CA ALA A 172 12.59 9.12 17.79
C ALA A 172 11.44 9.06 16.77
N VAL A 173 10.20 9.24 17.24
CA VAL A 173 9.01 9.28 16.38
C VAL A 173 9.02 10.50 15.47
N VAL A 174 9.33 11.67 16.03
CA VAL A 174 9.43 12.92 15.27
C VAL A 174 10.53 12.83 14.21
N ALA A 175 11.67 12.18 14.51
CA ALA A 175 12.73 11.97 13.54
C ALA A 175 12.29 11.14 12.34
N GLU A 176 11.54 10.05 12.56
CA GLU A 176 11.01 9.22 11.46
C GLU A 176 9.95 9.96 10.64
N LEU A 177 9.04 10.72 11.28
CA LEU A 177 8.08 11.56 10.55
C LEU A 177 8.78 12.60 9.66
N LYS A 178 9.87 13.21 10.14
CA LYS A 178 10.67 14.15 9.34
C LYS A 178 11.31 13.49 8.12
N LYS A 179 11.78 12.25 8.24
CA LYS A 179 12.31 11.48 7.08
C LYS A 179 11.22 11.24 6.05
N ILE A 180 10.03 10.79 6.50
CA ILE A 180 8.88 10.56 5.61
C ILE A 180 8.49 11.86 4.90
N GLN A 181 8.43 12.99 5.63
CA GLN A 181 8.10 14.29 5.05
C GLN A 181 9.16 14.75 4.04
N ALA A 182 10.45 14.61 4.34
CA ALA A 182 11.53 15.00 3.43
C ALA A 182 11.48 14.17 2.12
N ALA A 183 11.22 12.86 2.23
CA ALA A 183 11.01 12.00 1.07
C ALA A 183 9.74 12.42 0.28
N GLY A 184 8.65 12.72 0.97
CA GLY A 184 7.40 13.20 0.37
C GLY A 184 7.57 14.51 -0.41
N ASP A 185 8.34 15.47 0.14
CA ASP A 185 8.65 16.72 -0.56
C ASP A 185 9.49 16.49 -1.81
N ALA A 186 10.48 15.59 -1.74
CA ALA A 186 11.30 15.21 -2.90
C ALA A 186 10.47 14.50 -3.98
N ILE A 187 9.56 13.59 -3.60
CA ILE A 187 8.63 12.90 -4.51
C ILE A 187 7.79 13.93 -5.27
N ARG A 188 7.20 14.89 -4.55
CA ARG A 188 6.37 15.94 -5.15
C ARG A 188 7.18 16.87 -6.04
N ALA A 189 8.37 17.28 -5.63
CA ALA A 189 9.29 18.07 -6.43
C ALA A 189 9.72 17.35 -7.71
N ALA A 190 9.77 16.02 -7.68
CA ALA A 190 10.03 15.18 -8.85
C ALA A 190 8.80 15.01 -9.78
N GLY A 191 7.64 15.57 -9.43
CA GLY A 191 6.39 15.47 -10.19
C GLY A 191 5.64 14.15 -10.00
N MET A 192 6.01 13.36 -8.98
CA MET A 192 5.37 12.10 -8.61
C MET A 192 4.33 12.32 -7.51
N ARG A 193 3.42 11.35 -7.34
CA ARG A 193 2.43 11.33 -6.26
C ARG A 193 3.06 10.74 -5.00
N PHE A 194 2.89 11.41 -3.87
CA PHE A 194 3.33 10.96 -2.55
C PHE A 194 2.23 10.17 -1.87
N ASN A 195 2.44 8.86 -1.72
CA ASN A 195 1.66 7.95 -0.92
C ASN A 195 2.51 7.39 0.22
N ALA A 196 1.87 6.79 1.22
CA ALA A 196 2.56 6.09 2.29
C ALA A 196 1.73 4.89 2.79
N GLY A 197 2.38 3.94 3.45
CA GLY A 197 1.69 2.75 3.95
C GLY A 197 2.59 1.83 4.75
N HIS A 198 2.02 0.73 5.18
CA HIS A 198 2.59 -0.33 6.00
C HIS A 198 2.69 0.01 7.49
N ALA A 199 2.28 -0.93 8.36
CA ALA A 199 2.30 -0.85 9.82
C ALA A 199 1.49 0.31 10.45
N ILE A 200 0.69 1.01 9.65
CA ILE A 200 -0.25 2.03 10.13
C ILE A 200 -1.46 1.38 10.79
N ASN A 201 -1.90 1.96 11.90
CA ASN A 201 -3.06 1.52 12.66
C ASN A 201 -3.83 2.70 13.29
N TYR A 202 -4.91 2.43 14.03
CA TYR A 202 -5.79 3.44 14.64
C TYR A 202 -5.12 4.34 15.68
N PHE A 203 -3.94 3.97 16.19
CA PHE A 203 -3.23 4.73 17.22
C PHE A 203 -2.13 5.62 16.62
N ASN A 204 -1.63 5.30 15.43
CA ASN A 204 -0.49 5.99 14.83
C ASN A 204 -0.78 6.65 13.47
N VAL A 205 -2.02 6.56 12.96
CA VAL A 205 -2.37 7.08 11.63
C VAL A 205 -2.38 8.61 11.57
N GLU A 206 -2.82 9.30 12.63
CA GLU A 206 -3.05 10.74 12.59
C GLU A 206 -1.80 11.56 12.27
N PRO A 207 -0.62 11.34 12.90
CA PRO A 207 0.58 12.08 12.57
C PRO A 207 1.04 11.90 11.11
N VAL A 208 0.84 10.71 10.53
CA VAL A 208 1.18 10.44 9.13
C VAL A 208 0.16 11.08 8.19
N ALA A 209 -1.14 10.96 8.51
CA ALA A 209 -2.20 11.56 7.70
C ALA A 209 -2.14 13.10 7.64
N ALA A 210 -1.54 13.73 8.66
CA ALA A 210 -1.33 15.18 8.72
C ALA A 210 -0.13 15.67 7.88
N LEU A 211 0.69 14.78 7.29
CA LEU A 211 1.87 15.17 6.52
C LEU A 211 1.48 15.98 5.27
N PRO A 212 2.08 17.17 5.06
CA PRO A 212 1.78 18.00 3.92
C PRO A 212 2.03 17.31 2.58
N GLY A 213 1.01 17.29 1.73
CA GLY A 213 1.10 16.75 0.37
C GLY A 213 0.97 15.24 0.27
N LEU A 214 0.77 14.53 1.37
CA LEU A 214 0.40 13.12 1.35
C LEU A 214 -0.96 12.96 0.66
N ARG A 215 -1.00 12.09 -0.35
CA ARG A 215 -2.21 11.89 -1.16
C ARG A 215 -3.04 10.72 -0.69
N GLU A 216 -2.42 9.57 -0.45
CA GLU A 216 -3.12 8.32 -0.15
C GLU A 216 -2.35 7.49 0.89
N LEU A 217 -3.07 6.87 1.81
CA LEU A 217 -2.55 5.86 2.73
C LEU A 217 -3.08 4.48 2.37
N HIS A 218 -2.18 3.50 2.26
CA HIS A 218 -2.56 2.10 2.10
C HIS A 218 -2.47 1.37 3.43
N ILE A 219 -3.61 0.87 3.93
CA ILE A 219 -3.72 0.26 5.27
C ILE A 219 -4.48 -1.07 5.16
N GLY A 220 -3.89 -2.14 5.67
CA GLY A 220 -4.47 -3.48 5.60
C GLY A 220 -4.68 -4.13 6.96
N HIS A 221 -3.62 -4.70 7.53
CA HIS A 221 -3.69 -5.54 8.72
C HIS A 221 -4.50 -4.94 9.87
N ALA A 222 -4.31 -3.65 10.19
CA ALA A 222 -5.03 -3.00 11.28
C ALA A 222 -6.54 -2.94 11.03
N ILE A 223 -6.95 -2.65 9.78
CA ILE A 223 -8.37 -2.59 9.40
C ILE A 223 -9.01 -3.97 9.49
N VAL A 224 -8.35 -5.01 8.95
CA VAL A 224 -8.87 -6.39 9.03
C VAL A 224 -8.93 -6.87 10.49
N SER A 225 -7.90 -6.57 11.29
CA SER A 225 -7.89 -6.86 12.73
C SER A 225 -9.07 -6.21 13.46
N ARG A 226 -9.33 -4.94 13.19
CA ARG A 226 -10.50 -4.23 13.76
C ARG A 226 -11.81 -4.81 13.27
N ALA A 227 -11.87 -5.18 11.98
CA ALA A 227 -13.07 -5.74 11.36
C ALA A 227 -13.55 -7.04 12.00
N VAL A 228 -12.68 -7.82 12.63
CA VAL A 228 -13.05 -9.02 13.40
C VAL A 228 -14.05 -8.68 14.52
N PHE A 229 -14.00 -7.47 15.07
CA PHE A 229 -14.85 -7.05 16.20
C PHE A 229 -16.04 -6.19 15.77
N VAL A 230 -15.91 -5.40 14.68
CA VAL A 230 -16.94 -4.42 14.30
C VAL A 230 -17.46 -4.59 12.87
N GLY A 231 -16.90 -5.52 12.11
CA GLY A 231 -17.17 -5.68 10.67
C GLY A 231 -16.35 -4.71 9.80
N MET A 232 -16.14 -5.08 8.53
CA MET A 232 -15.24 -4.37 7.61
C MET A 232 -15.68 -2.93 7.36
N ARG A 233 -16.96 -2.69 7.09
CA ARG A 233 -17.49 -1.35 6.80
C ARG A 233 -17.25 -0.35 7.92
N GLU A 234 -17.49 -0.75 9.17
CA GLU A 234 -17.27 0.12 10.32
C GLU A 234 -15.78 0.35 10.58
N ALA A 235 -14.95 -0.70 10.50
CA ALA A 235 -13.51 -0.57 10.65
C ALA A 235 -12.92 0.44 9.65
N VAL A 236 -13.33 0.37 8.38
CA VAL A 236 -12.90 1.33 7.35
C VAL A 236 -13.39 2.73 7.65
N ARG A 237 -14.65 2.89 8.07
CA ARG A 237 -15.23 4.20 8.44
C ARG A 237 -14.45 4.86 9.56
N GLU A 238 -14.15 4.12 10.64
CA GLU A 238 -13.37 4.62 11.76
C GLU A 238 -11.98 5.10 11.28
N MET A 239 -11.28 4.30 10.49
CA MET A 239 -9.97 4.67 9.95
C MET A 239 -10.03 5.92 9.08
N LYS A 240 -10.98 5.97 8.15
CA LYS A 240 -11.16 7.13 7.26
C LYS A 240 -11.45 8.41 8.03
N GLN A 241 -12.25 8.34 9.10
CA GLN A 241 -12.56 9.49 9.94
C GLN A 241 -11.32 10.04 10.66
N LEU A 242 -10.45 9.16 11.20
CA LEU A 242 -9.18 9.56 11.80
C LEU A 242 -8.30 10.31 10.79
N MET A 243 -8.13 9.75 9.60
CA MET A 243 -7.33 10.35 8.54
C MET A 243 -7.85 11.72 8.10
N VAL A 244 -9.17 11.84 7.87
CA VAL A 244 -9.79 13.09 7.41
C VAL A 244 -9.73 14.16 8.49
N ARG A 245 -9.86 13.80 9.76
CA ARG A 245 -9.73 14.73 10.89
C ARG A 245 -8.31 15.27 11.01
N ALA A 246 -7.30 14.42 10.86
CA ALA A 246 -5.90 14.79 10.97
C ALA A 246 -5.39 15.63 9.79
N ALA A 247 -5.95 15.45 8.58
CA ALA A 247 -5.55 16.16 7.37
C ALA A 247 -6.22 17.54 7.19
N ARG A 248 -6.96 18.03 8.18
CA ARG A 248 -7.57 19.38 8.20
C ARG A 248 -6.60 20.40 8.74
#